data_1f4b70edef24ab2519f2032e023dd14f
#
_entry.id   1f4b70edef24ab2519f2032e023dd14f
#
_cell.length_a   1.000
_cell.length_b   1.000
_cell.length_c   1.000
_cell.angle_alpha   90.00
_cell.angle_beta   90.00
_cell.angle_gamma   90.00
#
_symmetry.space_group_name_H-M   'P 1'
#
loop_
_entity.id
_entity.type
_entity.pdbx_description
1 polymer ?
#
loop_
_entity_poly.entity_id
_entity_poly.type
_entity_poly.pdbx_seq_one_letter_code
_entity_poly.pdbx_strand_id
1 'polypeptide(L)'
;DPYNANGHDGIVVDGEILNDETVEALVRMALVQAEAGADILGPSDMMDGRVRAIRQALEDAGHTNVQIMSYAAKFASAFYGPFRDAVGTGGRLKGDKRTYQLDPGNSDEAMREIALDIAEGADSVMVKPGLPYLDVVQRVKETFGVPTLVYQVSGEYAMLKAAAAAQAPGRPSRYHVCPTTCHAADFAGKTQRSRCFRGVLQPF
;
A
#
# COMPACT_ATOMS: atom_id res chain seq x y z
N ASP A 1 3.47 -0.69 7.84
CA ASP A 1 3.48 -1.94 8.62
C ASP A 1 4.35 -1.75 9.87
N PRO A 2 3.95 -2.23 11.05
CA PRO A 2 4.82 -2.20 12.22
C PRO A 2 5.91 -3.27 12.07
N TYR A 3 7.12 -2.84 11.80
CA TYR A 3 8.27 -3.73 11.75
C TYR A 3 8.66 -4.14 13.17
N ASN A 4 8.76 -5.43 13.41
CA ASN A 4 9.18 -6.02 14.69
C ASN A 4 10.08 -7.25 14.46
N ALA A 5 10.51 -7.91 15.52
CA ALA A 5 11.38 -9.09 15.44
C ALA A 5 10.76 -10.26 14.63
N ASN A 6 9.44 -10.26 14.43
CA ASN A 6 8.70 -11.27 13.69
C ASN A 6 8.45 -10.89 12.22
N GLY A 7 8.86 -9.71 11.77
CA GLY A 7 8.68 -9.22 10.42
C GLY A 7 7.76 -7.99 10.33
N HIS A 8 7.03 -7.85 9.23
CA HIS A 8 6.20 -6.68 8.94
C HIS A 8 4.69 -7.02 8.82
N ASP A 9 4.25 -8.13 9.38
CA ASP A 9 2.87 -8.59 9.28
C ASP A 9 1.97 -8.04 10.39
N GLY A 10 2.54 -7.30 11.33
CA GLY A 10 1.91 -6.87 12.57
C GLY A 10 2.53 -7.54 13.79
N ILE A 11 1.87 -7.43 14.93
CA ILE A 11 2.26 -8.11 16.16
C ILE A 11 1.75 -9.54 16.09
N VAL A 12 2.68 -10.50 16.07
CA VAL A 12 2.38 -11.92 15.93
C VAL A 12 2.66 -12.63 17.25
N VAL A 13 1.64 -13.29 17.82
CA VAL A 13 1.74 -14.14 19.00
C VAL A 13 1.24 -15.53 18.66
N ASP A 14 2.00 -16.55 18.96
CA ASP A 14 1.68 -17.95 18.66
C ASP A 14 1.30 -18.22 17.20
N GLY A 15 1.83 -17.39 16.28
CA GLY A 15 1.57 -17.49 14.85
C GLY A 15 0.27 -16.83 14.37
N GLU A 16 -0.40 -16.09 15.24
CA GLU A 16 -1.60 -15.30 14.95
C GLU A 16 -1.30 -13.82 15.04
N ILE A 17 -1.91 -13.01 14.15
CA ILE A 17 -1.77 -11.56 14.14
C ILE A 17 -2.79 -10.99 15.13
N LEU A 18 -2.31 -10.17 16.07
CA LEU A 18 -3.16 -9.44 17.01
C LEU A 18 -3.55 -8.10 16.38
N ASN A 19 -4.82 -7.95 15.99
CA ASN A 19 -5.32 -6.77 15.32
C ASN A 19 -5.18 -5.52 16.19
N ASP A 20 -5.75 -5.53 17.37
CA ASP A 20 -5.87 -4.33 18.22
C ASP A 20 -4.50 -3.81 18.68
N GLU A 21 -3.62 -4.70 19.11
CA GLU A 21 -2.25 -4.36 19.52
C GLU A 21 -1.43 -3.83 18.33
N THR A 22 -1.70 -4.36 17.13
CA THR A 22 -1.08 -3.85 15.91
C THR A 22 -1.59 -2.45 15.59
N VAL A 23 -2.89 -2.20 15.69
CA VAL A 23 -3.48 -0.86 15.48
C VAL A 23 -2.90 0.14 16.48
N GLU A 24 -2.76 -0.21 17.76
CA GLU A 24 -2.12 0.66 18.75
C GLU A 24 -0.66 1.01 18.38
N ALA A 25 0.10 0.03 17.86
CA ALA A 25 1.46 0.27 17.40
C ALA A 25 1.48 1.22 16.19
N LEU A 26 0.56 1.05 15.24
CA LEU A 26 0.41 1.91 14.08
C LEU A 26 0.06 3.36 14.45
N VAL A 27 -0.82 3.54 15.44
CA VAL A 27 -1.16 4.87 15.97
C VAL A 27 0.09 5.57 16.54
N ARG A 28 0.87 4.88 17.37
CA ARG A 28 2.13 5.44 17.90
C ARG A 28 3.12 5.81 16.79
N MET A 29 3.26 4.96 15.78
CA MET A 29 4.12 5.23 14.62
C MET A 29 3.62 6.45 13.83
N ALA A 30 2.31 6.57 13.62
CA ALA A 30 1.70 7.66 12.89
C ALA A 30 1.97 9.02 13.57
N LEU A 31 1.81 9.09 14.90
CA LEU A 31 2.10 10.30 15.67
C LEU A 31 3.57 10.71 15.56
N VAL A 32 4.50 9.77 15.73
CA VAL A 32 5.94 10.05 15.60
C VAL A 32 6.29 10.56 14.19
N GLN A 33 5.69 9.96 13.16
CA GLN A 33 5.91 10.40 11.77
C GLN A 33 5.33 11.80 11.51
N ALA A 34 4.14 12.09 12.04
CA ALA A 34 3.52 13.40 11.93
C ALA A 34 4.34 14.48 12.65
N GLU A 35 4.82 14.22 13.88
CA GLU A 35 5.72 15.09 14.63
C GLU A 35 7.03 15.34 13.88
N ALA A 36 7.54 14.33 13.16
CA ALA A 36 8.73 14.47 12.31
C ALA A 36 8.49 15.25 11.01
N GLY A 37 7.26 15.69 10.74
CA GLY A 37 6.89 16.51 9.60
C GLY A 37 6.42 15.75 8.37
N ALA A 38 5.87 14.54 8.52
CA ALA A 38 5.25 13.84 7.42
C ALA A 38 3.92 14.52 7.03
N ASP A 39 3.74 14.80 5.74
CA ASP A 39 2.50 15.37 5.21
C ASP A 39 1.44 14.30 4.91
N ILE A 40 1.88 13.08 4.57
CA ILE A 40 1.00 11.95 4.21
C ILE A 40 1.50 10.69 4.89
N LEU A 41 0.60 9.98 5.55
CA LEU A 41 0.87 8.67 6.15
C LEU A 41 0.24 7.56 5.30
N GLY A 42 1.00 6.49 5.08
CA GLY A 42 0.55 5.35 4.27
C GLY A 42 0.55 4.05 5.07
N PRO A 43 -0.45 3.78 5.92
CA PRO A 43 -0.54 2.52 6.65
C PRO A 43 -0.69 1.37 5.66
N SER A 44 0.31 0.51 5.59
CA SER A 44 0.43 -0.50 4.54
C SER A 44 0.03 -1.91 4.96
N ASP A 45 -0.47 -2.04 6.17
CA ASP A 45 -1.13 -3.22 6.70
C ASP A 45 -2.59 -3.32 6.20
N MET A 46 -3.33 -4.28 6.72
CA MET A 46 -4.78 -4.45 6.46
C MET A 46 -5.54 -4.69 7.78
N MET A 47 -5.03 -4.13 8.89
CA MET A 47 -5.70 -4.28 10.19
C MET A 47 -7.03 -3.51 10.20
N ASP A 48 -8.03 -4.12 10.79
CA ASP A 48 -9.38 -3.54 10.86
C ASP A 48 -9.41 -2.33 11.80
N GLY A 49 -10.07 -1.24 11.37
CA GLY A 49 -10.22 -0.01 12.14
C GLY A 49 -8.98 0.88 12.26
N ARG A 50 -7.86 0.54 11.60
CA ARG A 50 -6.60 1.30 11.69
C ARG A 50 -6.69 2.73 11.18
N VAL A 51 -7.45 2.96 10.12
CA VAL A 51 -7.59 4.30 9.53
C VAL A 51 -8.29 5.23 10.51
N ARG A 52 -9.40 4.79 11.11
CA ARG A 52 -10.13 5.55 12.12
C ARG A 52 -9.25 5.85 13.33
N ALA A 53 -8.55 4.86 13.86
CA ALA A 53 -7.70 5.02 15.03
C ALA A 53 -6.56 6.03 14.79
N ILE A 54 -5.90 5.94 13.63
CA ILE A 54 -4.85 6.88 13.23
C ILE A 54 -5.45 8.29 13.05
N ARG A 55 -6.57 8.44 12.34
CA ARG A 55 -7.20 9.74 12.11
C ARG A 55 -7.54 10.41 13.42
N GLN A 56 -8.20 9.69 14.34
CA GLN A 56 -8.57 10.25 15.63
C GLN A 56 -7.33 10.71 16.42
N ALA A 57 -6.29 9.90 16.47
CA ALA A 57 -5.07 10.24 17.19
C ALA A 57 -4.36 11.48 16.59
N LEU A 58 -4.35 11.63 15.28
CA LEU A 58 -3.80 12.81 14.60
C LEU A 58 -4.60 14.07 14.93
N GLU A 59 -5.93 13.99 14.93
CA GLU A 59 -6.81 15.11 15.31
C GLU A 59 -6.58 15.52 16.78
N ASP A 60 -6.56 14.55 17.69
CA ASP A 60 -6.37 14.78 19.13
C ASP A 60 -5.00 15.40 19.44
N ALA A 61 -3.97 15.06 18.64
CA ALA A 61 -2.63 15.62 18.74
C ALA A 61 -2.43 16.95 17.99
N GLY A 62 -3.46 17.46 17.29
CA GLY A 62 -3.42 18.70 16.52
C GLY A 62 -2.78 18.60 15.13
N HIS A 63 -2.51 17.39 14.65
CA HIS A 63 -1.97 17.13 13.29
C HIS A 63 -3.07 17.04 12.22
N THR A 64 -4.01 17.96 12.22
CA THR A 64 -5.24 17.95 11.40
C THR A 64 -4.98 18.02 9.89
N ASN A 65 -3.81 18.51 9.47
CA ASN A 65 -3.42 18.63 8.06
C ASN A 65 -2.70 17.39 7.50
N VAL A 66 -2.36 16.42 8.36
CA VAL A 66 -1.67 15.20 7.92
C VAL A 66 -2.69 14.27 7.26
N GLN A 67 -2.42 13.92 5.99
CA GLN A 67 -3.30 13.08 5.19
C GLN A 67 -3.05 11.59 5.44
N ILE A 68 -4.07 10.78 5.24
CA ILE A 68 -3.97 9.32 5.30
C ILE A 68 -4.22 8.76 3.89
N MET A 69 -3.20 8.08 3.36
CA MET A 69 -3.27 7.30 2.13
C MET A 69 -3.40 5.81 2.49
N SER A 70 -4.62 5.31 2.52
CA SER A 70 -4.84 3.93 2.93
C SER A 70 -4.48 2.93 1.83
N TYR A 71 -3.79 1.85 2.20
CA TYR A 71 -3.67 0.65 1.38
C TYR A 71 -4.98 -0.16 1.46
N ALA A 72 -6.04 0.42 0.98
CA ALA A 72 -7.41 -0.04 1.18
C ALA A 72 -7.76 -1.33 0.40
N ALA A 73 -7.06 -1.62 -0.70
CA ALA A 73 -7.23 -2.84 -1.47
C ALA A 73 -5.87 -3.51 -1.73
N LYS A 74 -5.43 -4.31 -0.78
CA LYS A 74 -4.16 -5.06 -0.86
C LYS A 74 -4.45 -6.54 -1.02
N PHE A 75 -4.37 -7.04 -2.25
CA PHE A 75 -4.67 -8.42 -2.59
C PHE A 75 -3.50 -9.35 -2.27
N ALA A 76 -3.79 -10.55 -1.81
CA ALA A 76 -2.80 -11.62 -1.73
C ALA A 76 -2.27 -11.94 -3.14
N SER A 77 -0.94 -12.04 -3.31
CA SER A 77 -0.35 -12.19 -4.64
C SER A 77 1.02 -12.84 -4.61
N ALA A 78 1.29 -13.67 -5.62
CA ALA A 78 2.62 -14.20 -5.90
C ALA A 78 3.60 -13.10 -6.38
N PHE A 79 3.11 -11.98 -6.90
CA PHE A 79 3.94 -10.85 -7.34
C PHE A 79 4.75 -10.17 -6.23
N TYR A 80 4.49 -10.48 -4.96
CA TYR A 80 5.33 -10.05 -3.85
C TYR A 80 6.61 -10.91 -3.68
N GLY A 81 6.76 -12.01 -4.45
CA GLY A 81 7.85 -12.98 -4.30
C GLY A 81 9.23 -12.34 -4.15
N PRO A 82 9.72 -11.55 -5.14
CA PRO A 82 11.07 -10.98 -5.06
C PRO A 82 11.31 -10.11 -3.83
N PHE A 83 10.29 -9.39 -3.34
CA PHE A 83 10.40 -8.61 -2.11
C PHE A 83 10.43 -9.52 -0.86
N ARG A 84 9.58 -10.55 -0.81
CA ARG A 84 9.57 -11.51 0.32
C ARG A 84 10.90 -12.24 0.46
N ASP A 85 11.49 -12.61 -0.66
CA ASP A 85 12.81 -13.26 -0.69
C ASP A 85 13.90 -12.32 -0.17
N ALA A 86 13.85 -11.04 -0.58
CA ALA A 86 14.83 -10.04 -0.16
C ALA A 86 14.78 -9.72 1.35
N VAL A 87 13.58 -9.70 1.96
CA VAL A 87 13.41 -9.38 3.40
C VAL A 87 13.34 -10.62 4.30
N GLY A 88 13.43 -11.83 3.75
CA GLY A 88 13.50 -13.07 4.51
C GLY A 88 12.30 -13.38 5.40
N THR A 89 11.09 -12.94 5.01
CA THR A 89 9.86 -13.06 5.83
C THR A 89 9.13 -14.39 5.69
N GLY A 90 9.74 -15.39 5.06
CA GLY A 90 9.13 -16.72 4.89
C GLY A 90 9.06 -17.51 6.20
N GLY A 91 7.87 -17.99 6.58
CA GLY A 91 7.71 -19.08 7.56
C GLY A 91 7.44 -18.69 9.01
N ARG A 92 7.10 -17.44 9.34
CA ARG A 92 6.83 -17.02 10.72
C ARG A 92 5.35 -17.02 11.12
N LEU A 93 4.45 -16.98 10.16
CA LEU A 93 3.00 -17.11 10.40
C LEU A 93 2.58 -18.59 10.36
N LYS A 94 1.62 -18.97 11.19
CA LYS A 94 0.87 -20.22 11.02
C LYS A 94 -0.10 -20.05 9.86
N GLY A 95 0.36 -20.29 8.64
CA GLY A 95 -0.41 -20.01 7.43
C GLY A 95 0.29 -18.98 6.55
N ASP A 96 -0.47 -18.20 5.83
CA ASP A 96 0.05 -17.20 4.92
C ASP A 96 -0.70 -15.84 5.05
N LYS A 97 -0.29 -14.86 4.26
CA LYS A 97 -0.85 -13.50 4.30
C LYS A 97 -2.31 -13.40 3.81
N ARG A 98 -2.90 -14.47 3.30
CA ARG A 98 -4.31 -14.54 2.91
C ARG A 98 -5.27 -14.45 4.10
N THR A 99 -4.76 -14.55 5.32
CA THR A 99 -5.54 -14.34 6.54
C THR A 99 -6.00 -12.89 6.72
N TYR A 100 -5.29 -11.93 6.11
CA TYR A 100 -5.58 -10.49 6.25
C TYR A 100 -5.45 -9.69 4.95
N GLN A 101 -4.93 -10.27 3.86
CA GLN A 101 -4.95 -9.68 2.52
C GLN A 101 -6.16 -10.18 1.75
N LEU A 102 -6.72 -9.32 0.88
CA LEU A 102 -7.90 -9.63 0.09
C LEU A 102 -7.71 -10.86 -0.80
N ASP A 103 -8.78 -11.61 -1.00
CA ASP A 103 -8.80 -12.71 -1.96
C ASP A 103 -8.58 -12.18 -3.39
N PRO A 104 -7.63 -12.75 -4.16
CA PRO A 104 -7.33 -12.30 -5.51
C PRO A 104 -8.53 -12.33 -6.48
N GLY A 105 -9.52 -13.15 -6.21
CA GLY A 105 -10.71 -13.29 -7.04
C GLY A 105 -11.92 -12.49 -6.58
N ASN A 106 -11.83 -11.76 -5.44
CA ASN A 106 -12.97 -11.07 -4.85
C ASN A 106 -12.83 -9.54 -4.93
N SER A 107 -13.20 -8.96 -6.06
CA SER A 107 -13.17 -7.50 -6.26
C SER A 107 -14.27 -6.76 -5.48
N ASP A 108 -15.34 -7.43 -5.06
CA ASP A 108 -16.44 -6.79 -4.32
C ASP A 108 -16.05 -6.55 -2.85
N GLU A 109 -15.23 -7.42 -2.26
CA GLU A 109 -14.62 -7.22 -0.97
C GLU A 109 -13.74 -5.95 -0.97
N ALA A 110 -12.93 -5.76 -2.01
CA ALA A 110 -12.11 -4.56 -2.15
C ALA A 110 -12.95 -3.27 -2.16
N MET A 111 -14.10 -3.27 -2.84
CA MET A 111 -15.00 -2.10 -2.85
C MET A 111 -15.58 -1.80 -1.48
N ARG A 112 -15.89 -2.84 -0.70
CA ARG A 112 -16.39 -2.70 0.68
C ARG A 112 -15.31 -2.14 1.60
N GLU A 113 -14.10 -2.70 1.57
CA GLU A 113 -12.98 -2.24 2.40
C GLU A 113 -12.60 -0.80 2.11
N ILE A 114 -12.57 -0.42 0.83
CA ILE A 114 -12.32 0.97 0.42
C ILE A 114 -13.41 1.92 0.95
N ALA A 115 -14.67 1.50 0.90
CA ALA A 115 -15.77 2.32 1.45
C ALA A 115 -15.61 2.54 2.97
N LEU A 116 -15.18 1.51 3.70
CA LEU A 116 -14.92 1.59 5.14
C LEU A 116 -13.75 2.53 5.43
N ASP A 117 -12.61 2.38 4.77
CA ASP A 117 -11.44 3.23 4.95
C ASP A 117 -11.74 4.71 4.66
N ILE A 118 -12.54 5.00 3.62
CA ILE A 118 -12.99 6.38 3.32
C ILE A 118 -13.89 6.91 4.46
N ALA A 119 -14.82 6.10 4.94
CA ALA A 119 -15.72 6.48 6.05
C ALA A 119 -14.95 6.67 7.39
N GLU A 120 -13.80 6.03 7.53
CA GLU A 120 -12.89 6.14 8.66
C GLU A 120 -11.94 7.33 8.59
N GLY A 121 -11.90 8.05 7.46
CA GLY A 121 -11.13 9.27 7.30
C GLY A 121 -9.89 9.14 6.43
N ALA A 122 -9.84 8.17 5.52
CA ALA A 122 -8.79 8.14 4.49
C ALA A 122 -9.00 9.26 3.46
N ASP A 123 -7.95 10.04 3.20
CA ASP A 123 -7.96 11.12 2.19
C ASP A 123 -7.74 10.59 0.78
N SER A 124 -7.04 9.48 0.66
CA SER A 124 -6.78 8.78 -0.59
C SER A 124 -6.66 7.28 -0.36
N VAL A 125 -6.89 6.50 -1.41
CA VAL A 125 -6.87 5.03 -1.34
C VAL A 125 -5.92 4.43 -2.36
N MET A 126 -5.40 3.24 -2.06
CA MET A 126 -4.43 2.56 -2.90
C MET A 126 -4.85 1.12 -3.18
N VAL A 127 -4.69 0.71 -4.44
CA VAL A 127 -4.85 -0.68 -4.90
C VAL A 127 -3.47 -1.30 -5.11
N LYS A 128 -3.23 -2.49 -4.56
CA LYS A 128 -1.96 -3.20 -4.59
C LYS A 128 -2.17 -4.72 -4.71
N PRO A 129 -1.53 -5.43 -5.64
CA PRO A 129 -0.70 -4.95 -6.77
C PRO A 129 -1.48 -4.13 -7.80
N GLY A 130 -0.77 -3.46 -8.70
CA GLY A 130 -1.37 -2.54 -9.68
C GLY A 130 -1.90 -3.19 -10.94
N LEU A 131 -1.01 -3.75 -11.76
CA LEU A 131 -1.36 -4.23 -13.11
C LEU A 131 -2.47 -5.28 -13.15
N PRO A 132 -2.53 -6.26 -12.23
CA PRO A 132 -3.58 -7.28 -12.25
C PRO A 132 -4.97 -6.75 -11.90
N TYR A 133 -5.08 -5.53 -11.33
CA TYR A 133 -6.31 -4.99 -10.73
C TYR A 133 -6.67 -3.60 -11.27
N LEU A 134 -6.36 -3.31 -12.55
CA LEU A 134 -6.73 -2.03 -13.19
C LEU A 134 -8.25 -1.87 -13.30
N ASP A 135 -8.99 -2.94 -13.41
CA ASP A 135 -10.45 -2.98 -13.34
C ASP A 135 -10.97 -2.52 -11.96
N VAL A 136 -10.35 -2.97 -10.87
CA VAL A 136 -10.67 -2.51 -9.51
C VAL A 136 -10.35 -1.03 -9.37
N VAL A 137 -9.19 -0.57 -9.87
CA VAL A 137 -8.80 0.85 -9.87
C VAL A 137 -9.85 1.71 -10.57
N GLN A 138 -10.33 1.27 -11.74
CA GLN A 138 -11.39 1.95 -12.49
C GLN A 138 -12.68 2.03 -11.68
N ARG A 139 -13.15 0.89 -11.14
CA ARG A 139 -14.36 0.83 -10.31
C ARG A 139 -14.28 1.76 -9.10
N VAL A 140 -13.16 1.77 -8.40
CA VAL A 140 -12.92 2.64 -7.24
C VAL A 140 -13.03 4.11 -7.64
N LYS A 141 -12.34 4.50 -8.72
CA LYS A 141 -12.35 5.88 -9.20
C LYS A 141 -13.74 6.35 -9.61
N GLU A 142 -14.50 5.51 -10.28
CA GLU A 142 -15.86 5.81 -10.73
C GLU A 142 -16.86 5.85 -9.57
N THR A 143 -16.69 4.95 -8.59
CA THR A 143 -17.65 4.82 -7.48
C THR A 143 -17.46 5.89 -6.41
N PHE A 144 -16.22 6.17 -6.02
CA PHE A 144 -15.93 7.00 -4.85
C PHE A 144 -15.42 8.40 -5.21
N GLY A 145 -14.85 8.61 -6.41
CA GLY A 145 -14.34 9.91 -6.84
C GLY A 145 -13.12 10.43 -6.07
N VAL A 146 -12.59 9.67 -5.11
CA VAL A 146 -11.42 10.03 -4.31
C VAL A 146 -10.11 9.87 -5.10
N PRO A 147 -9.00 10.50 -4.68
CA PRO A 147 -7.69 10.20 -5.21
C PRO A 147 -7.37 8.71 -5.05
N THR A 148 -7.10 8.04 -6.18
CA THR A 148 -6.89 6.60 -6.24
C THR A 148 -5.48 6.32 -6.76
N LEU A 149 -4.68 5.64 -5.95
CA LEU A 149 -3.29 5.33 -6.23
C LEU A 149 -3.15 3.84 -6.56
N VAL A 150 -2.08 3.53 -7.28
CA VAL A 150 -1.75 2.16 -7.71
C VAL A 150 -0.31 1.85 -7.33
N TYR A 151 -0.09 0.71 -6.68
CA TYR A 151 1.24 0.26 -6.31
C TYR A 151 1.71 -0.88 -7.21
N GLN A 152 2.74 -0.65 -7.99
CA GLN A 152 3.43 -1.71 -8.73
C GLN A 152 4.44 -2.42 -7.80
N VAL A 153 4.23 -3.71 -7.59
CA VAL A 153 5.06 -4.51 -6.68
C VAL A 153 6.29 -5.10 -7.38
N SER A 154 7.19 -5.69 -6.61
CA SER A 154 8.48 -6.19 -7.08
C SER A 154 8.41 -7.18 -8.25
N GLY A 155 7.41 -8.08 -8.25
CA GLY A 155 7.19 -9.02 -9.36
C GLY A 155 6.75 -8.32 -10.64
N GLU A 156 5.87 -7.32 -10.55
CA GLU A 156 5.48 -6.50 -11.69
C GLU A 156 6.67 -5.72 -12.26
N TYR A 157 7.48 -5.12 -11.39
CA TYR A 157 8.72 -4.47 -11.79
C TYR A 157 9.68 -5.42 -12.49
N ALA A 158 9.88 -6.63 -11.94
CA ALA A 158 10.75 -7.65 -12.52
C ALA A 158 10.29 -8.07 -13.93
N MET A 159 8.98 -8.26 -14.13
CA MET A 159 8.41 -8.58 -15.44
C MET A 159 8.65 -7.46 -16.46
N LEU A 160 8.42 -6.20 -16.07
CA LEU A 160 8.67 -5.05 -16.95
C LEU A 160 10.15 -4.92 -17.32
N LYS A 161 11.06 -5.14 -16.37
CA LYS A 161 12.51 -5.14 -16.63
C LYS A 161 12.93 -6.27 -17.55
N ALA A 162 12.39 -7.48 -17.36
CA ALA A 162 12.67 -8.62 -18.24
C ALA A 162 12.15 -8.36 -19.67
N ALA A 163 10.95 -7.85 -19.83
CA ALA A 163 10.40 -7.48 -21.12
C ALA A 163 11.23 -6.38 -21.82
N ALA A 164 11.70 -5.39 -21.08
CA ALA A 164 12.54 -4.33 -21.60
C ALA A 164 13.92 -4.86 -22.06
N ALA A 165 14.49 -5.80 -21.32
CA ALA A 165 15.79 -6.43 -21.67
C ALA A 165 15.69 -7.36 -22.89
N ALA A 166 14.54 -7.97 -23.15
CA ALA A 166 14.28 -8.83 -24.30
C ALA A 166 14.07 -8.05 -25.61
N GLN A 167 14.00 -6.72 -25.59
CA GLN A 167 13.86 -5.90 -26.80
C GLN A 167 15.17 -5.90 -27.60
N ALA A 168 15.04 -5.84 -28.95
CA ALA A 168 16.19 -5.86 -29.84
C ALA A 168 17.19 -4.72 -29.53
N PRO A 169 18.51 -4.99 -29.56
CA PRO A 169 19.54 -3.99 -29.36
C PRO A 169 19.36 -2.78 -30.27
N GLY A 170 19.48 -1.57 -29.74
CA GLY A 170 19.41 -0.31 -30.51
C GLY A 170 18.05 0.35 -30.61
N ARG A 171 16.98 -0.24 -30.06
CA ARG A 171 15.70 0.49 -29.90
C ARG A 171 15.61 1.08 -28.48
N PRO A 172 15.31 2.38 -28.35
CA PRO A 172 15.05 2.94 -27.01
C PRO A 172 13.89 2.17 -26.37
N SER A 173 14.09 1.72 -25.13
CA SER A 173 13.03 1.05 -24.39
C SER A 173 11.81 1.98 -24.29
N ARG A 174 10.67 1.51 -24.78
CA ARG A 174 9.40 2.24 -24.64
C ARG A 174 8.82 2.11 -23.21
N TYR A 175 9.45 1.25 -22.40
CA TYR A 175 9.06 1.06 -21.00
C TYR A 175 10.00 1.85 -20.10
N HIS A 176 9.62 3.08 -19.79
CA HIS A 176 10.30 3.84 -18.75
C HIS A 176 9.81 3.37 -17.39
N VAL A 177 10.56 2.45 -16.79
CA VAL A 177 10.38 2.11 -15.38
C VAL A 177 11.27 3.06 -14.59
N CYS A 178 10.66 3.95 -13.81
CA CYS A 178 11.42 4.78 -12.88
C CYS A 178 12.18 3.87 -11.90
N PRO A 179 13.46 4.09 -11.66
CA PRO A 179 14.26 3.23 -10.79
C PRO A 179 13.89 3.33 -9.30
N THR A 180 13.07 4.27 -8.92
CA THR A 180 12.57 4.43 -7.55
C THR A 180 11.23 3.74 -7.36
N THR A 181 11.15 2.89 -6.39
CA THR A 181 10.25 1.79 -6.13
C THR A 181 8.79 2.09 -5.80
N CYS A 182 8.29 3.29 -5.97
CA CYS A 182 6.87 3.59 -5.77
C CYS A 182 6.36 4.51 -6.87
N HIS A 183 5.50 3.99 -7.72
CA HIS A 183 4.69 4.82 -8.61
C HIS A 183 3.27 4.88 -8.07
N ALA A 184 2.96 5.95 -7.36
CA ALA A 184 1.60 6.40 -7.25
C ALA A 184 1.24 7.05 -8.59
N ALA A 185 0.40 6.42 -9.37
CA ALA A 185 -0.18 7.02 -10.57
C ALA A 185 -1.59 7.47 -10.24
N ASP A 186 -1.83 8.77 -10.30
CA ASP A 186 -3.20 9.28 -10.28
C ASP A 186 -3.82 9.07 -11.67
N PHE A 187 -4.77 8.17 -11.77
CA PHE A 187 -5.58 7.93 -12.97
C PHE A 187 -6.73 8.95 -13.12
N ALA A 188 -6.57 10.16 -12.63
CA ALA A 188 -7.47 11.25 -12.98
C ALA A 188 -7.16 11.72 -14.41
N GLY A 189 -8.04 11.43 -15.36
CA GLY A 189 -7.94 11.65 -16.80
C GLY A 189 -7.70 13.08 -17.29
N LYS A 190 -6.61 13.72 -16.85
CA LYS A 190 -5.99 14.90 -17.45
C LYS A 190 -4.48 14.73 -17.35
N THR A 191 -3.80 14.80 -18.46
CA THR A 191 -2.36 14.89 -18.62
C THR A 191 -1.77 16.00 -17.73
N GLN A 192 -1.53 15.73 -16.47
CA GLN A 192 -0.66 16.54 -15.63
C GLN A 192 0.69 15.84 -15.56
N ARG A 193 1.74 16.57 -15.91
CA ARG A 193 3.12 16.12 -15.78
C ARG A 193 3.31 15.59 -14.35
N SER A 194 3.59 14.30 -14.24
CA SER A 194 3.89 13.62 -13.00
C SER A 194 5.00 14.37 -12.25
N ARG A 195 4.64 15.13 -11.24
CA ARG A 195 5.60 15.53 -10.22
C ARG A 195 5.84 14.29 -9.38
N CYS A 196 7.02 13.70 -9.47
CA CYS A 196 7.48 12.74 -8.49
C CYS A 196 7.32 13.37 -7.10
N PHE A 197 6.50 12.75 -6.25
CA PHE A 197 6.50 13.09 -4.82
C PHE A 197 7.88 12.73 -4.26
N ARG A 198 8.72 13.77 -4.09
CA ARG A 198 9.95 13.65 -3.30
C ARG A 198 9.52 13.69 -1.84
N GLY A 199 9.39 12.57 -1.18
CA GLY A 199 9.10 12.62 0.24
C GLY A 199 8.71 11.33 0.94
N VAL A 200 8.52 10.22 0.23
CA VAL A 200 8.26 8.94 0.90
C VAL A 200 9.40 7.97 0.58
N LEU A 201 10.59 8.29 1.07
CA LEU A 201 11.69 7.36 1.15
C LEU A 201 11.92 7.06 2.62
N GLN A 202 11.46 5.90 3.09
CA GLN A 202 12.11 5.28 4.23
C GLN A 202 13.44 4.70 3.72
N PRO A 203 14.56 5.03 4.35
CA PRO A 203 15.81 4.33 4.08
C PRO A 203 15.67 2.87 4.57
N PHE A 204 16.16 1.95 3.77
CA PHE A 204 16.41 0.57 4.16
C PHE A 204 17.48 0.49 5.23
#